data_b8c0a5e71cbf41ca281a7c514a0efdd7
#
_entry.id   b8c0a5e71cbf41ca281a7c514a0efdd7
#
_cell.length_a   1.000
_cell.length_b   1.000
_cell.length_c   1.000
_cell.angle_alpha   90.00
_cell.angle_beta   90.00
_cell.angle_gamma   90.00
#
_symmetry.space_group_name_H-M   'P 1'
#
loop_
_entity.id
_entity.type
_entity.pdbx_description
1 polymer ?
#
loop_
_entity_poly.entity_id
_entity_poly.type
_entity_poly.pdbx_seq_one_letter_code
_entity_poly.pdbx_strand_id
1 'polypeptide(L)' 'MDDRAVIERYILEAWDQGLTGADVVTYVQYMSSIPVFEIEPVLQNLIARMTE' A
#
# COMPACT_ATOMS: atom_id res chain seq x y z
N MET A 1 -4.67 13.66 10.14
CA MET A 1 -4.00 13.13 8.96
C MET A 1 -4.66 11.85 8.51
N ASP A 2 -4.80 11.66 7.21
CA ASP A 2 -5.52 10.50 6.69
C ASP A 2 -4.55 9.36 6.40
N ASP A 3 -4.61 8.30 7.21
CA ASP A 3 -3.74 7.14 7.04
C ASP A 3 -3.89 6.50 5.66
N ARG A 4 -5.11 6.56 5.09
CA ARG A 4 -5.35 6.03 3.75
C ARG A 4 -4.46 6.73 2.72
N ALA A 5 -4.38 8.05 2.77
CA ALA A 5 -3.55 8.81 1.83
C ALA A 5 -2.08 8.45 1.98
N VAL A 6 -1.61 8.29 3.20
CA VAL A 6 -0.24 7.88 3.47
C VAL A 6 0.03 6.48 2.92
N ILE A 7 -0.89 5.54 3.18
CA ILE A 7 -0.76 4.18 2.68
C ILE A 7 -0.71 4.16 1.16
N GLU A 8 -1.63 4.87 0.49
CA GLU A 8 -1.65 4.91 -0.96
C GLU A 8 -0.34 5.43 -1.55
N ARG A 9 0.21 6.45 -0.92
CA ARG A 9 1.45 7.04 -1.37
C ARG A 9 2.60 6.02 -1.32
N TYR A 10 2.72 5.29 -0.21
CA TYR A 10 3.78 4.30 -0.07
C TYR A 10 3.57 3.09 -0.96
N ILE A 11 2.30 2.72 -1.22
CA ILE A 11 2.02 1.64 -2.17
C ILE A 11 2.53 2.02 -3.56
N LEU A 12 2.24 3.24 -3.99
CA LEU A 12 2.71 3.71 -5.30
C LEU A 12 4.24 3.77 -5.36
N GLU A 13 4.88 4.18 -4.28
CA GLU A 13 6.33 4.16 -4.22
C GLU A 13 6.89 2.74 -4.34
N ALA A 14 6.26 1.77 -3.66
CA ALA A 14 6.68 0.38 -3.72
C ALA A 14 6.56 -0.17 -5.14
N TRP A 15 5.45 0.11 -5.80
CA TRP A 15 5.25 -0.32 -7.19
C TRP A 15 6.29 0.31 -8.12
N ASP A 16 6.63 1.57 -7.89
CA ASP A 16 7.63 2.27 -8.68
C ASP A 16 9.01 1.60 -8.56
N GLN A 17 9.27 0.98 -7.41
CA GLN A 17 10.51 0.25 -7.17
C GLN A 17 10.47 -1.19 -7.68
N GLY A 18 9.34 -1.60 -8.25
CA GLY A 18 9.18 -2.95 -8.78
C GLY A 18 8.70 -3.98 -7.78
N LEU A 19 8.29 -3.55 -6.60
CA LEU A 19 7.77 -4.46 -5.59
C LEU A 19 6.34 -4.87 -5.94
N THR A 20 5.95 -6.09 -5.60
CA THR A 20 4.62 -6.62 -5.86
C THR A 20 4.15 -7.51 -4.71
N GLY A 21 2.83 -7.71 -4.62
CA GLY A 21 2.24 -8.64 -3.65
C GLY A 21 2.59 -8.32 -2.21
N ALA A 22 3.00 -9.33 -1.46
CA ALA A 22 3.32 -9.17 -0.05
C ALA A 22 4.47 -8.19 0.20
N ASP A 23 5.36 -8.04 -0.75
CA ASP A 23 6.49 -7.12 -0.61
C ASP A 23 6.02 -5.68 -0.50
N VAL A 24 4.94 -5.33 -1.20
CA VAL A 24 4.34 -4.00 -1.11
C VAL A 24 3.83 -3.73 0.31
N VAL A 25 3.12 -4.71 0.88
CA VAL A 25 2.59 -4.58 2.25
C VAL A 25 3.73 -4.41 3.24
N THR A 26 4.77 -5.22 3.11
CA THR A 26 5.94 -5.14 3.98
C THR A 26 6.61 -3.77 3.89
N TYR A 27 6.77 -3.27 2.68
CA TYR A 27 7.38 -1.96 2.46
C TYR A 27 6.57 -0.85 3.14
N VAL A 28 5.26 -0.85 2.93
CA VAL A 28 4.38 0.18 3.51
C VAL A 28 4.39 0.11 5.04
N GLN A 29 4.32 -1.10 5.58
CA GLN A 29 4.36 -1.30 7.03
C GLN A 29 5.66 -0.76 7.61
N TYR A 30 6.77 -1.06 6.96
CA TYR A 30 8.08 -0.62 7.42
C TYR A 30 8.22 0.91 7.38
N MET A 31 7.79 1.52 6.28
CA MET A 31 7.98 2.95 6.08
C MET A 31 7.02 3.82 6.89
N SER A 32 5.79 3.34 7.10
CA SER A 32 4.74 4.15 7.72
C SER A 32 4.45 3.78 9.18
N SER A 33 4.91 2.61 9.63
CA SER A 33 4.59 2.04 10.93
C SER A 33 3.08 1.77 11.10
N ILE A 34 2.35 1.69 10.00
CA ILE A 34 0.93 1.38 10.03
C ILE A 34 0.77 -0.14 9.95
N PRO A 35 -0.11 -0.73 10.78
CA PRO A 35 -0.27 -2.19 10.79
C PRO A 35 -0.88 -2.74 9.50
N VAL A 36 -0.56 -4.00 9.21
CA VAL A 36 -0.96 -4.67 7.97
C VAL A 36 -2.47 -4.65 7.78
N PHE A 37 -3.25 -4.83 8.86
CA PHE A 37 -4.70 -4.88 8.71
C PHE A 37 -5.31 -3.57 8.22
N GLU A 38 -4.59 -2.46 8.35
CA GLU A 38 -5.03 -1.18 7.79
C GLU A 38 -4.54 -1.01 6.36
N ILE A 39 -3.40 -1.61 6.03
CA ILE A 39 -2.78 -1.49 4.70
C ILE A 39 -3.53 -2.34 3.66
N GLU A 40 -3.87 -3.57 4.01
CA GLU A 40 -4.47 -4.51 3.07
C GLU A 40 -5.76 -4.00 2.41
N PRO A 41 -6.72 -3.42 3.14
CA PRO A 41 -7.94 -2.92 2.49
C PRO A 41 -7.64 -1.82 1.48
N VAL A 42 -6.69 -0.96 1.77
CA VAL A 42 -6.32 0.13 0.86
C VAL A 42 -5.66 -0.43 -0.38
N LEU A 43 -4.77 -1.41 -0.22
CA LEU A 43 -4.10 -2.05 -1.34
C LEU A 43 -5.11 -2.77 -2.24
N GLN A 44 -6.06 -3.52 -1.65
CA GLN A 44 -7.09 -4.20 -2.42
C GLN A 44 -7.94 -3.21 -3.22
N ASN A 45 -8.27 -2.08 -2.61
CA ASN A 45 -9.06 -1.04 -3.25
C ASN A 45 -8.31 -0.45 -4.46
N LEU A 46 -7.03 -0.19 -4.30
CA LEU A 46 -6.22 0.34 -5.40
C LEU A 46 -6.11 -0.65 -6.54
N ILE A 47 -5.89 -1.92 -6.24
CA ILE A 47 -5.81 -2.97 -7.27
C ILE A 47 -7.13 -3.07 -8.02
N ALA A 48 -8.25 -3.05 -7.30
CA ALA A 48 -9.57 -3.13 -7.92
C ALA A 48 -9.81 -1.97 -8.87
N ARG A 49 -9.39 -0.77 -8.50
CA ARG A 49 -9.55 0.39 -9.37
C ARG A 49 -8.68 0.32 -10.62
N MET A 50 -7.53 -0.31 -10.52
CA MET A 50 -6.62 -0.44 -11.65
C MET A 50 -7.09 -1.47 -12.67
N THR A 51 -7.89 -2.44 -12.24
CA THR A 51 -8.35 -3.53 -13.11
C THR A 51 -9.72 -3.26 -13.72
N GLU A 52 -10.34 -2.15 -13.40
CA GLU A 52 -11.63 -1.77 -13.99
C GLU A 52 -11.53 -1.32 -15.43
#